data_14bd70b2a43ddfff9b290d4ed494f298
#
_entry.id   14bd70b2a43ddfff9b290d4ed494f298
#
_cell.length_a   1.000
_cell.length_b   1.000
_cell.length_c   1.000
_cell.angle_alpha   90.00
_cell.angle_beta   90.00
_cell.angle_gamma   90.00
#
_symmetry.space_group_name_H-M   'P 1'
#
loop_
_entity.id
_entity.type
_entity.pdbx_description
1 polymer ?
#
loop_
_entity_poly.entity_id
_entity_poly.type
_entity_poly.pdbx_seq_one_letter_code
_entity_poly.pdbx_strand_id
1 'polypeptide(L)'
;HMGWGADFGDPVNFLTQEVLHDDNAYYSCNLTNIASVAENPADYQADLVSEFEQFTDMVNEAKAIVDDTDARYAAFAKAEAYFIENNLTCPTVYDVSWCLTHANEYSKINAMYGPCNYKAVNWETSEEAYTTVQYEAFAKAFDQASQG
;
A
#
# COMPACT_ATOMS: atom_id res chain seq x y z
N HIS A 1 10.73 -7.27 -5.54
CA HIS A 1 10.45 -5.85 -5.75
C HIS A 1 8.95 -5.65 -5.90
N MET A 2 8.35 -4.99 -4.94
CA MET A 2 6.91 -4.66 -4.98
C MET A 2 6.75 -3.25 -5.54
N GLY A 3 5.88 -3.08 -6.51
CA GLY A 3 5.55 -1.81 -7.13
C GLY A 3 4.04 -1.62 -7.18
N TRP A 4 3.41 -1.38 -6.04
CA TRP A 4 1.98 -1.17 -5.94
C TRP A 4 1.67 0.23 -5.42
N GLY A 5 0.78 0.92 -6.08
CA GLY A 5 0.20 2.18 -5.62
C GLY A 5 -1.23 1.96 -5.17
N ALA A 6 -1.64 2.58 -4.07
CA ALA A 6 -3.01 2.43 -3.58
C ALA A 6 -4.04 2.96 -4.58
N ASP A 7 -5.02 2.16 -4.93
CA ASP A 7 -6.17 2.57 -5.74
C ASP A 7 -7.23 3.30 -4.91
N PHE A 8 -7.30 2.98 -3.62
CA PHE A 8 -8.22 3.57 -2.63
C PHE A 8 -7.64 3.48 -1.21
N GLY A 9 -8.22 4.26 -0.29
CA GLY A 9 -7.73 4.42 1.08
C GLY A 9 -8.20 3.33 2.05
N ASP A 10 -7.79 2.09 1.83
CA ASP A 10 -8.06 0.98 2.76
C ASP A 10 -6.86 0.02 2.73
N PRO A 11 -6.40 -0.49 3.89
CA PRO A 11 -5.28 -1.43 3.97
C PRO A 11 -5.47 -2.71 3.15
N VAL A 12 -6.69 -3.10 2.86
CA VAL A 12 -7.02 -4.23 1.99
C VAL A 12 -6.34 -4.12 0.63
N ASN A 13 -6.14 -2.91 0.12
CA ASN A 13 -5.54 -2.66 -1.19
C ASN A 13 -4.08 -3.13 -1.28
N PHE A 14 -3.38 -3.17 -0.15
CA PHE A 14 -2.01 -3.67 -0.06
C PHE A 14 -1.94 -5.12 0.43
N LEU A 15 -2.60 -5.44 1.53
CA LEU A 15 -2.43 -6.73 2.19
C LEU A 15 -3.03 -7.91 1.39
N THR A 16 -4.07 -7.66 0.59
CA THR A 16 -4.61 -8.70 -0.31
C THR A 16 -3.69 -9.07 -1.46
N GLN A 17 -2.65 -8.28 -1.73
CA GLN A 17 -1.67 -8.63 -2.75
C GLN A 17 -0.76 -9.79 -2.34
N GLU A 18 -0.72 -10.10 -1.05
CA GLU A 18 0.18 -11.08 -0.45
C GLU A 18 -0.55 -12.35 0.05
N VAL A 19 -1.88 -12.40 -0.04
CA VAL A 19 -2.65 -13.57 0.43
C VAL A 19 -2.53 -14.75 -0.54
N LEU A 20 -2.71 -15.95 -0.01
CA LEU A 20 -2.82 -17.17 -0.80
C LEU A 20 -4.24 -17.31 -1.38
N HIS A 21 -4.36 -18.07 -2.46
CA HIS A 21 -5.63 -18.50 -3.06
C HIS A 21 -6.56 -17.35 -3.50
N ASP A 22 -6.03 -16.16 -3.73
CA ASP A 22 -6.77 -15.04 -4.31
C ASP A 22 -6.22 -14.76 -5.72
N ASP A 23 -7.07 -14.91 -6.74
CA ASP A 23 -6.71 -14.68 -8.15
C ASP A 23 -6.29 -13.22 -8.42
N ASN A 24 -6.60 -12.32 -7.49
CA ASN A 24 -6.20 -10.91 -7.54
C ASN A 24 -4.93 -10.61 -6.73
N ALA A 25 -4.35 -11.59 -6.06
CA ALA A 25 -3.11 -11.44 -5.32
C ALA A 25 -1.94 -11.36 -6.30
N TYR A 26 -1.50 -10.15 -6.60
CA TYR A 26 -0.54 -9.86 -7.66
C TYR A 26 0.91 -10.19 -7.26
N TYR A 27 1.24 -10.08 -5.97
CA TYR A 27 2.62 -10.22 -5.48
C TYR A 27 2.90 -11.52 -4.75
N SER A 28 1.90 -12.20 -4.28
CA SER A 28 2.04 -13.58 -3.83
C SER A 28 2.33 -14.56 -4.98
N CYS A 29 2.46 -14.06 -6.21
CA CYS A 29 2.64 -14.93 -7.37
C CYS A 29 3.87 -15.84 -7.30
N ASN A 30 4.93 -15.48 -6.60
CA ASN A 30 6.02 -16.42 -6.32
C ASN A 30 5.66 -17.45 -5.25
N LEU A 31 4.72 -17.12 -4.38
CA LEU A 31 4.19 -17.97 -3.31
C LEU A 31 2.88 -18.63 -3.72
N THR A 32 2.13 -18.03 -4.63
CA THR A 32 1.02 -18.68 -5.34
C THR A 32 1.55 -19.82 -6.21
N ASN A 33 2.76 -19.68 -6.77
CA ASN A 33 3.48 -20.82 -7.34
C ASN A 33 3.87 -21.84 -6.26
N ILE A 34 4.18 -21.41 -5.05
CA ILE A 34 4.34 -22.33 -3.91
C ILE A 34 2.98 -22.90 -3.48
N ALA A 35 1.90 -22.16 -3.48
CA ALA A 35 0.56 -22.65 -3.20
C ALA A 35 0.00 -23.54 -4.32
N SER A 36 0.33 -23.31 -5.59
CA SER A 36 0.03 -24.25 -6.68
C SER A 36 0.95 -25.47 -6.65
N VAL A 37 2.13 -25.35 -6.08
CA VAL A 37 3.02 -26.44 -5.69
C VAL A 37 2.57 -27.10 -4.36
N ALA A 38 1.64 -26.47 -3.62
CA ALA A 38 1.12 -26.93 -2.32
C ALA A 38 0.23 -28.17 -2.40
N GLU A 39 -0.11 -28.69 -3.58
CA GLU A 39 -0.63 -30.08 -3.66
C GLU A 39 0.39 -31.12 -3.17
N ASN A 40 1.70 -30.79 -3.18
CA ASN A 40 2.77 -31.59 -2.58
C ASN A 40 3.99 -30.70 -2.25
N PRO A 41 3.89 -29.81 -1.25
CA PRO A 41 5.05 -29.01 -0.85
C PRO A 41 6.12 -29.94 -0.28
N ALA A 42 7.39 -29.66 -0.60
CA ALA A 42 8.49 -30.27 0.14
C ALA A 42 8.37 -29.87 1.63
N ASP A 43 8.82 -30.74 2.55
CA ASP A 43 8.64 -30.54 4.00
C ASP A 43 9.04 -29.14 4.49
N TYR A 44 10.10 -28.55 3.91
CA TYR A 44 10.55 -27.19 4.23
C TYR A 44 9.64 -26.07 3.69
N GLN A 45 8.73 -26.36 2.76
CA GLN A 45 7.75 -25.42 2.22
C GLN A 45 6.44 -25.46 3.00
N ALA A 46 6.16 -26.56 3.68
CA ALA A 46 4.91 -26.75 4.42
C ALA A 46 4.76 -25.74 5.55
N ASP A 47 5.84 -25.47 6.29
CA ASP A 47 5.84 -24.47 7.37
C ASP A 47 5.59 -23.07 6.80
N LEU A 48 6.26 -22.71 5.69
CA LEU A 48 6.08 -21.42 5.04
C LEU A 48 4.65 -21.24 4.50
N VAL A 49 4.07 -22.27 3.89
CA VAL A 49 2.68 -22.26 3.41
C VAL A 49 1.73 -22.06 4.59
N SER A 50 1.96 -22.75 5.71
CA SER A 50 1.14 -22.63 6.92
C SER A 50 1.15 -21.20 7.48
N GLU A 51 2.31 -20.54 7.51
CA GLU A 51 2.43 -19.14 7.95
C GLU A 51 1.67 -18.18 7.02
N PHE A 52 1.74 -18.40 5.69
CA PHE A 52 0.97 -17.61 4.74
C PHE A 52 -0.53 -17.90 4.79
N GLU A 53 -0.95 -19.11 5.09
CA GLU A 53 -2.37 -19.42 5.33
C GLU A 53 -2.90 -18.69 6.55
N GLN A 54 -2.14 -18.67 7.64
CA GLN A 54 -2.52 -17.90 8.84
C GLN A 54 -2.62 -16.40 8.56
N PHE A 55 -1.66 -15.82 7.83
CA PHE A 55 -1.75 -14.44 7.38
C PHE A 55 -2.99 -14.20 6.50
N THR A 56 -3.26 -15.10 5.56
CA THR A 56 -4.43 -15.04 4.67
C THR A 56 -5.74 -15.03 5.45
N ASP A 57 -5.85 -15.87 6.46
CA ASP A 57 -7.03 -15.92 7.34
C ASP A 57 -7.21 -14.60 8.10
N MET A 58 -6.15 -14.04 8.66
CA MET A 58 -6.19 -12.74 9.35
C MET A 58 -6.63 -11.61 8.43
N VAL A 59 -6.16 -11.58 7.18
CA VAL A 59 -6.57 -10.58 6.18
C VAL A 59 -8.05 -10.77 5.82
N ASN A 60 -8.51 -12.00 5.63
CA ASN A 60 -9.90 -12.30 5.32
C ASN A 60 -10.85 -11.96 6.48
N GLU A 61 -10.46 -12.21 7.72
CA GLU A 61 -11.19 -11.76 8.91
C GLU A 61 -11.31 -10.23 8.97
N ALA A 62 -10.21 -9.51 8.71
CA ALA A 62 -10.21 -8.04 8.66
C ALA A 62 -11.11 -7.50 7.53
N LYS A 63 -11.11 -8.14 6.35
CA LYS A 63 -12.00 -7.80 5.22
C LYS A 63 -13.47 -7.93 5.58
N ALA A 64 -13.84 -8.88 6.43
CA ALA A 64 -15.21 -9.13 6.84
C ALA A 64 -15.79 -8.05 7.76
N ILE A 65 -14.95 -7.23 8.39
CA ILE A 65 -15.38 -6.10 9.22
C ILE A 65 -15.74 -4.93 8.31
N VAL A 66 -17.03 -4.60 8.19
CA VAL A 66 -17.54 -3.58 7.26
C VAL A 66 -18.23 -2.39 7.92
N ASP A 67 -18.59 -2.51 9.18
CA ASP A 67 -19.41 -1.56 9.94
C ASP A 67 -18.64 -0.84 11.06
N ASP A 68 -17.39 -1.22 11.31
CA ASP A 68 -16.49 -0.62 12.29
C ASP A 68 -15.10 -0.39 11.69
N THR A 69 -14.84 0.84 11.29
CA THR A 69 -13.58 1.23 10.63
C THR A 69 -12.38 1.07 11.56
N ASP A 70 -12.51 1.41 12.84
CA ASP A 70 -11.42 1.31 13.80
C ASP A 70 -11.07 -0.15 14.09
N ALA A 71 -12.07 -1.00 14.29
CA ALA A 71 -11.88 -2.44 14.45
C ALA A 71 -11.28 -3.07 13.18
N ARG A 72 -11.73 -2.66 12.00
CA ARG A 72 -11.19 -3.09 10.71
C ARG A 72 -9.70 -2.75 10.59
N TYR A 73 -9.32 -1.50 10.84
CA TYR A 73 -7.91 -1.08 10.74
C TYR A 73 -7.05 -1.73 11.81
N ALA A 74 -7.56 -1.93 13.02
CA ALA A 74 -6.84 -2.68 14.05
C ALA A 74 -6.62 -4.15 13.66
N ALA A 75 -7.56 -4.78 12.98
CA ALA A 75 -7.41 -6.15 12.48
C ALA A 75 -6.37 -6.22 11.35
N PHE A 76 -6.38 -5.30 10.40
CA PHE A 76 -5.34 -5.23 9.36
C PHE A 76 -3.95 -4.95 9.93
N ALA A 77 -3.84 -4.06 10.92
CA ALA A 77 -2.55 -3.80 11.59
C ALA A 77 -1.98 -5.04 12.27
N LYS A 78 -2.83 -5.90 12.82
CA LYS A 78 -2.41 -7.20 13.38
C LYS A 78 -1.91 -8.16 12.30
N ALA A 79 -2.60 -8.22 11.16
CA ALA A 79 -2.19 -9.06 10.03
C ALA A 79 -0.84 -8.57 9.47
N GLU A 80 -0.64 -7.27 9.33
CA GLU A 80 0.64 -6.69 8.89
C GLU A 80 1.76 -6.97 9.88
N ALA A 81 1.52 -6.82 11.18
CA ALA A 81 2.49 -7.14 12.22
C ALA A 81 2.90 -8.62 12.15
N TYR A 82 1.93 -9.53 12.01
CA TYR A 82 2.19 -10.95 11.84
C TYR A 82 3.08 -11.22 10.61
N PHE A 83 2.77 -10.58 9.48
CA PHE A 83 3.51 -10.72 8.22
C PHE A 83 4.99 -10.30 8.37
N ILE A 84 5.24 -9.23 9.11
CA ILE A 84 6.59 -8.72 9.37
C ILE A 84 7.32 -9.56 10.41
N GLU A 85 6.67 -9.90 11.53
CA GLU A 85 7.27 -10.65 12.64
C GLU A 85 7.68 -12.08 12.23
N ASN A 86 6.93 -12.70 11.33
CA ASN A 86 7.25 -14.03 10.80
C ASN A 86 8.14 -14.01 9.54
N ASN A 87 8.67 -12.84 9.20
CA ASN A 87 9.57 -12.66 8.05
C ASN A 87 8.98 -13.14 6.71
N LEU A 88 7.67 -13.03 6.54
CA LEU A 88 7.01 -13.38 5.28
C LEU A 88 7.41 -12.42 4.15
N THR A 89 7.92 -11.27 4.50
CA THR A 89 8.62 -10.34 3.62
C THR A 89 9.88 -9.82 4.27
N CYS A 90 10.82 -9.34 3.47
CA CYS A 90 12.04 -8.71 3.96
C CYS A 90 12.10 -7.24 3.49
N PRO A 91 11.58 -6.29 4.26
CA PRO A 91 11.70 -4.87 3.93
C PRO A 91 13.18 -4.48 3.94
N THR A 92 13.69 -3.98 2.82
CA THR A 92 15.12 -3.66 2.67
C THR A 92 15.38 -2.17 2.63
N VAL A 93 14.60 -1.43 1.87
CA VAL A 93 14.77 0.02 1.67
C VAL A 93 13.43 0.68 1.38
N TYR A 94 13.35 1.97 1.69
CA TYR A 94 12.33 2.83 1.08
C TYR A 94 12.86 3.33 -0.26
N ASP A 95 12.09 3.13 -1.31
CA ASP A 95 12.42 3.70 -2.61
C ASP A 95 12.08 5.20 -2.60
N VAL A 96 13.08 6.03 -2.89
CA VAL A 96 12.93 7.49 -2.95
C VAL A 96 13.12 7.92 -4.39
N SER A 97 12.03 8.34 -5.03
CA SER A 97 12.09 8.94 -6.35
C SER A 97 12.18 10.47 -6.28
N TRP A 98 13.02 11.04 -7.11
CA TRP A 98 13.17 12.49 -7.25
C TRP A 98 12.69 12.89 -8.64
N CYS A 99 11.90 13.94 -8.71
CA CYS A 99 11.56 14.57 -9.97
C CYS A 99 11.78 16.07 -9.89
N LEU A 100 12.24 16.66 -11.00
CA LEU A 100 12.20 18.10 -11.19
C LEU A 100 10.88 18.44 -11.88
N THR A 101 10.10 19.31 -11.28
CA THR A 101 8.80 19.67 -11.81
C THR A 101 8.56 21.16 -11.66
N HIS A 102 7.82 21.73 -12.59
CA HIS A 102 7.26 23.08 -12.51
C HIS A 102 5.87 23.10 -11.85
N ALA A 103 5.38 21.93 -11.40
CA ALA A 103 4.10 21.85 -10.72
C ALA A 103 4.25 22.08 -9.22
N ASN A 104 3.28 22.81 -8.64
CA ASN A 104 3.11 22.84 -7.19
C ASN A 104 2.59 21.48 -6.72
N GLU A 105 3.42 20.69 -6.04
CA GLU A 105 3.07 19.36 -5.54
C GLU A 105 1.83 19.37 -4.63
N TYR A 106 1.64 20.45 -3.88
CA TYR A 106 0.50 20.60 -2.97
C TYR A 106 -0.81 20.93 -3.69
N SER A 107 -0.77 21.34 -4.96
CA SER A 107 -1.98 21.51 -5.78
C SER A 107 -2.58 20.18 -6.25
N LYS A 108 -1.84 19.06 -6.07
CA LYS A 108 -2.25 17.69 -6.46
C LYS A 108 -3.12 16.98 -5.41
N ILE A 109 -3.52 17.67 -4.34
CA ILE A 109 -4.22 17.11 -3.16
C ILE A 109 -5.45 16.25 -3.53
N ASN A 110 -6.17 16.61 -4.60
CA ASN A 110 -7.40 15.93 -4.99
C ASN A 110 -7.17 14.61 -5.76
N ALA A 111 -5.93 14.17 -5.87
CA ALA A 111 -5.55 12.99 -6.63
C ALA A 111 -4.77 11.98 -5.79
N MET A 112 -5.17 11.80 -4.53
CA MET A 112 -4.44 11.00 -3.54
C MET A 112 -4.40 9.51 -3.86
N TYR A 113 -5.42 8.98 -4.54
CA TYR A 113 -5.54 7.56 -4.85
C TYR A 113 -5.79 7.30 -6.34
N GLY A 114 -5.47 6.09 -6.78
CA GLY A 114 -5.62 5.64 -8.15
C GLY A 114 -4.57 6.23 -9.09
N PRO A 115 -4.80 6.26 -10.39
CA PRO A 115 -3.86 6.79 -11.38
C PRO A 115 -3.79 8.33 -11.30
N CYS A 116 -3.43 8.86 -10.13
CA CYS A 116 -3.43 10.27 -9.80
C CYS A 116 -2.48 11.11 -10.67
N ASN A 117 -1.43 10.50 -11.22
CA ASN A 117 -0.51 11.19 -12.13
C ASN A 117 -1.17 11.74 -13.40
N TYR A 118 -2.37 11.26 -13.72
CA TYR A 118 -3.13 11.72 -14.89
C TYR A 118 -4.30 12.65 -14.54
N LYS A 119 -4.56 12.89 -13.25
CA LYS A 119 -5.63 13.77 -12.78
C LYS A 119 -5.07 15.17 -12.55
N ALA A 120 -4.79 15.88 -13.63
CA ALA A 120 -4.18 17.20 -13.59
C ALA A 120 -5.17 18.36 -13.28
N VAL A 121 -6.39 18.03 -12.84
CA VAL A 121 -7.39 19.04 -12.47
C VAL A 121 -6.89 19.81 -11.26
N ASN A 122 -6.89 21.14 -11.38
CA ASN A 122 -6.43 22.09 -10.36
C ASN A 122 -4.91 22.07 -10.09
N TRP A 123 -4.10 21.40 -10.92
CA TRP A 123 -2.66 21.52 -10.78
C TRP A 123 -2.22 22.95 -11.13
N GLU A 124 -1.41 23.52 -10.27
CA GLU A 124 -0.78 24.81 -10.47
C GLU A 124 0.63 24.60 -10.99
N THR A 125 1.00 25.36 -12.02
CA THR A 125 2.33 25.32 -12.61
C THR A 125 2.93 26.72 -12.62
N SER A 126 4.26 26.82 -12.61
CA SER A 126 5.01 28.07 -12.72
C SER A 126 6.10 27.94 -13.78
N GLU A 127 6.36 29.02 -14.52
CA GLU A 127 7.51 29.13 -15.43
C GLU A 127 8.81 29.26 -14.65
N GLU A 128 8.76 29.93 -13.49
CA GLU A 128 9.88 30.14 -12.61
C GLU A 128 9.91 29.09 -11.48
N ALA A 129 11.10 28.77 -11.00
CA ALA A 129 11.27 27.89 -9.85
C ALA A 129 10.65 28.53 -8.60
N TYR A 130 9.90 27.76 -7.84
CA TYR A 130 9.39 28.21 -6.56
C TYR A 130 10.53 28.41 -5.56
N THR A 131 10.49 29.54 -4.87
CA THR A 131 11.38 29.79 -3.73
C THR A 131 11.01 28.92 -2.54
N THR A 132 11.95 28.68 -1.63
CA THR A 132 11.69 27.95 -0.38
C THR A 132 10.52 28.52 0.40
N VAL A 133 10.42 29.85 0.48
CA VAL A 133 9.32 30.54 1.20
C VAL A 133 7.96 30.24 0.58
N GLN A 134 7.88 30.24 -0.76
CA GLN A 134 6.64 29.89 -1.46
C GLN A 134 6.27 28.42 -1.23
N TYR A 135 7.25 27.52 -1.31
CA TYR A 135 7.02 26.12 -1.09
C TYR A 135 6.55 25.80 0.33
N GLU A 136 7.15 26.42 1.34
CA GLU A 136 6.72 26.31 2.74
C GLU A 136 5.31 26.86 2.96
N ALA A 137 4.95 27.96 2.25
CA ALA A 137 3.59 28.49 2.30
C ALA A 137 2.55 27.52 1.71
N PHE A 138 2.88 26.84 0.60
CA PHE A 138 2.04 25.80 0.00
C PHE A 138 1.87 24.60 0.93
N ALA A 139 2.96 24.14 1.54
CA ALA A 139 2.92 23.04 2.52
C ALA A 139 1.97 23.37 3.67
N LYS A 140 2.12 24.56 4.25
CA LYS A 140 1.27 25.01 5.35
C LYS A 140 -0.20 25.13 4.97
N ALA A 141 -0.50 25.64 3.78
CA ALA A 141 -1.87 25.74 3.28
C ALA A 141 -2.49 24.36 3.05
N PHE A 142 -1.71 23.41 2.54
CA PHE A 142 -2.11 22.03 2.38
C PHE A 142 -2.43 21.36 3.72
N ASP A 143 -1.55 21.49 4.71
CA ASP A 143 -1.75 20.92 6.05
C ASP A 143 -3.02 21.46 6.71
N GLN A 144 -3.28 22.78 6.56
CA GLN A 144 -4.50 23.41 7.07
C GLN A 144 -5.77 22.88 6.40
N ALA A 145 -5.72 22.66 5.09
CA ALA A 145 -6.85 22.14 4.33
C ALA A 145 -7.11 20.65 4.60
N SER A 146 -6.07 19.88 4.96
CA SER A 146 -6.17 18.45 5.25
C SER A 146 -6.70 18.15 6.66
N GLN A 147 -6.71 19.14 7.56
CA GLN A 147 -7.19 18.99 8.94
C GLN A 147 -8.67 19.34 9.12
N GLY A 148 -9.38 19.76 8.10
CA GLY A 148 -10.80 20.14 8.07
C GLY A 148 -11.64 19.14 7.32
#